data_e5758b16b490d6d719340329ccf213a6
#
_entry.id   e5758b16b490d6d719340329ccf213a6
#
_cell.length_a   1.000
_cell.length_b   1.000
_cell.length_c   1.000
_cell.angle_alpha   90.00
_cell.angle_beta   90.00
_cell.angle_gamma   90.00
#
_symmetry.space_group_name_H-M   'P 1'
#
loop_
_entity.id
_entity.type
_entity.pdbx_description
1 polymer ?
#
loop_
_entity_poly.entity_id
_entity_poly.type
_entity_poly.pdbx_seq_one_letter_code
_entity_poly.pdbx_strand_id
1 'polypeptide(L)'
;MNHLKKLIPLLFLLLSPFAMAAGFDTPLAPDTTSELQYCPRVEKLTINENYIWHAPGGWKSGDPSFNKQLDTFIGAQWVGINVGEIICAYQKSTGKDFPVTLYRRVLVTAPRGGKWTEDKGGHQDCKSNQVADCPFLVQVRQAPKNPYDEIDFFKDHPLDK
;
A
#
# COMPACT_ATOMS: atom_id res chain seq x y z
N MET A 1 39.99 52.81 -43.00
CA MET A 1 40.32 51.75 -43.95
C MET A 1 39.53 50.51 -43.56
N ASN A 2 38.36 50.40 -44.14
CA ASN A 2 37.91 49.47 -45.14
C ASN A 2 38.25 48.00 -44.82
N HIS A 3 37.25 47.19 -44.48
CA HIS A 3 36.76 46.13 -45.35
C HIS A 3 35.46 45.47 -44.88
N LEU A 4 34.47 45.83 -45.57
CA LEU A 4 33.20 45.18 -45.86
C LEU A 4 33.36 43.72 -46.34
N LYS A 5 32.84 42.72 -45.71
CA LYS A 5 32.60 41.37 -46.28
C LYS A 5 31.28 40.76 -45.78
N LYS A 6 30.30 40.94 -46.63
CA LYS A 6 29.42 40.01 -47.29
C LYS A 6 28.73 38.92 -46.37
N LEU A 7 27.46 39.23 -46.15
CA LEU A 7 26.41 38.26 -45.80
C LEU A 7 26.23 37.21 -46.91
N ILE A 8 26.12 35.96 -46.52
CA ILE A 8 25.49 34.91 -47.29
C ILE A 8 24.44 34.27 -46.38
N PRO A 9 23.13 34.36 -46.69
CA PRO A 9 22.12 33.62 -45.97
C PRO A 9 22.05 32.19 -46.50
N LEU A 10 22.49 31.23 -45.71
CA LEU A 10 22.31 29.81 -45.97
C LEU A 10 20.90 29.40 -45.54
N LEU A 11 20.02 29.31 -46.52
CA LEU A 11 18.64 28.87 -46.39
C LEU A 11 18.65 27.35 -46.17
N PHE A 12 18.61 26.90 -44.90
CA PHE A 12 18.41 25.51 -44.57
C PHE A 12 16.90 25.18 -44.63
N LEU A 13 16.51 24.54 -45.72
CA LEU A 13 15.23 23.85 -45.84
C LEU A 13 15.22 22.67 -44.87
N LEU A 14 14.56 22.85 -43.73
CA LEU A 14 14.24 21.76 -42.79
C LEU A 14 13.08 20.93 -43.37
N LEU A 15 13.40 19.87 -44.09
CA LEU A 15 12.46 18.77 -44.30
C LEU A 15 12.30 18.03 -42.96
N SER A 16 11.24 18.32 -42.27
CA SER A 16 10.81 17.52 -41.09
C SER A 16 10.21 16.23 -41.58
N PRO A 17 10.76 15.04 -41.23
CA PRO A 17 10.06 13.81 -41.44
C PRO A 17 8.88 13.77 -40.45
N PHE A 18 7.66 13.70 -40.97
CA PHE A 18 6.48 13.33 -40.21
C PHE A 18 6.69 11.90 -39.68
N ALA A 19 7.14 11.78 -38.44
CA ALA A 19 7.09 10.54 -37.70
C ALA A 19 5.60 10.29 -37.37
N MET A 20 4.96 9.41 -38.14
CA MET A 20 3.68 8.82 -37.74
C MET A 20 3.98 8.00 -36.47
N ALA A 21 3.69 8.57 -35.32
CA ALA A 21 3.60 7.84 -34.07
C ALA A 21 2.42 6.87 -34.22
N ALA A 22 2.72 5.60 -34.49
CA ALA A 22 1.76 4.51 -34.29
C ALA A 22 1.41 4.55 -32.81
N GLY A 23 0.20 5.00 -32.47
CA GLY A 23 -0.33 4.92 -31.14
C GLY A 23 -0.39 3.45 -30.75
N PHE A 24 0.60 2.99 -30.00
CA PHE A 24 0.44 1.81 -29.19
C PHE A 24 -0.59 2.18 -28.12
N ASP A 25 -1.81 1.69 -28.28
CA ASP A 25 -2.78 1.62 -27.19
C ASP A 25 -2.13 0.74 -26.11
N THR A 26 -1.37 1.37 -25.22
CA THR A 26 -0.96 0.72 -23.97
C THR A 26 -2.25 0.36 -23.24
N PRO A 27 -2.46 -0.93 -22.90
CA PRO A 27 -3.60 -1.32 -22.08
C PRO A 27 -3.62 -0.39 -20.86
N LEU A 28 -4.74 0.30 -20.65
CA LEU A 28 -4.91 1.14 -19.46
C LEU A 28 -4.62 0.25 -18.26
N ALA A 29 -3.55 0.59 -17.53
CA ALA A 29 -3.31 -0.03 -16.24
C ALA A 29 -4.58 0.13 -15.39
N PRO A 30 -5.04 -0.93 -14.70
CA PRO A 30 -6.26 -0.84 -13.89
C PRO A 30 -6.11 0.35 -12.94
N ASP A 31 -7.15 1.19 -12.92
CA ASP A 31 -7.17 2.41 -12.09
C ASP A 31 -7.11 1.99 -10.63
N THR A 32 -5.89 2.02 -10.07
CA THR A 32 -5.61 1.58 -8.71
C THR A 32 -5.61 2.80 -7.84
N THR A 33 -6.67 3.00 -7.06
CA THR A 33 -6.71 4.05 -6.05
C THR A 33 -6.04 3.56 -4.77
N SER A 34 -5.25 4.43 -4.15
CA SER A 34 -4.65 4.16 -2.85
C SER A 34 -5.45 4.86 -1.76
N GLU A 35 -5.86 4.11 -0.74
CA GLU A 35 -6.58 4.65 0.40
C GLU A 35 -5.67 4.68 1.63
N LEU A 36 -5.59 5.85 2.28
CA LEU A 36 -4.85 6.01 3.52
C LEU A 36 -5.60 5.33 4.67
N GLN A 37 -4.91 4.45 5.36
CA GLN A 37 -5.48 3.68 6.46
C GLN A 37 -4.53 3.60 7.66
N TYR A 38 -5.07 3.10 8.77
CA TYR A 38 -4.38 2.95 10.05
C TYR A 38 -4.73 1.61 10.68
N CYS A 39 -3.91 1.16 11.61
CA CYS A 39 -4.27 0.06 12.49
C CYS A 39 -5.58 0.35 13.24
N PRO A 40 -6.38 -0.68 13.57
CA PRO A 40 -7.58 -0.50 14.39
C PRO A 40 -7.24 0.16 15.73
N ARG A 41 -8.12 1.03 16.20
CA ARG A 41 -8.01 1.54 17.58
C ARG A 41 -8.40 0.45 18.56
N VAL A 42 -7.83 0.46 19.76
CA VAL A 42 -8.03 -0.56 20.79
C VAL A 42 -9.51 -0.77 21.13
N GLU A 43 -10.28 0.31 21.21
CA GLU A 43 -11.72 0.24 21.52
C GLU A 43 -12.59 -0.42 20.43
N LYS A 44 -12.00 -0.71 19.27
CA LYS A 44 -12.62 -1.45 18.16
C LYS A 44 -12.26 -2.93 18.15
N LEU A 45 -11.37 -3.36 19.04
CA LEU A 45 -10.96 -4.75 19.15
C LEU A 45 -11.99 -5.55 19.94
N THR A 46 -12.30 -6.73 19.44
CA THR A 46 -13.18 -7.71 20.11
C THR A 46 -12.55 -9.08 20.06
N ILE A 47 -12.79 -9.89 21.10
CA ILE A 47 -12.35 -11.28 21.16
C ILE A 47 -13.57 -12.19 21.06
N ASN A 48 -13.49 -13.24 20.25
CA ASN A 48 -14.55 -14.24 20.14
C ASN A 48 -14.34 -15.39 21.12
N GLU A 49 -15.27 -16.35 21.12
CA GLU A 49 -15.25 -17.54 21.96
C GLU A 49 -14.05 -18.46 21.71
N ASN A 50 -13.47 -18.41 20.50
CA ASN A 50 -12.28 -19.15 20.13
C ASN A 50 -10.98 -18.38 20.47
N TYR A 51 -11.07 -17.32 21.26
CA TYR A 51 -9.93 -16.48 21.65
C TYR A 51 -9.21 -15.80 20.48
N ILE A 52 -9.87 -15.62 19.35
CA ILE A 52 -9.36 -14.86 18.21
C ILE A 52 -9.81 -13.40 18.35
N TRP A 53 -8.86 -12.50 18.27
CA TRP A 53 -9.12 -11.07 18.23
C TRP A 53 -9.53 -10.62 16.84
N HIS A 54 -10.50 -9.73 16.77
CA HIS A 54 -11.05 -9.16 15.55
C HIS A 54 -11.20 -7.64 15.66
N ALA A 55 -11.21 -6.98 14.49
CA ALA A 55 -11.67 -5.60 14.37
C ALA A 55 -12.39 -5.40 13.02
N PRO A 56 -13.19 -4.33 12.88
CA PRO A 56 -13.84 -3.98 11.62
C PRO A 56 -12.85 -3.91 10.45
N GLY A 57 -13.30 -4.24 9.24
CA GLY A 57 -12.45 -4.23 8.04
C GLY A 57 -11.63 -5.51 7.84
N GLY A 58 -12.03 -6.63 8.48
CA GLY A 58 -11.43 -7.95 8.27
C GLY A 58 -10.13 -8.19 9.03
N TRP A 59 -9.80 -7.36 10.01
CA TRP A 59 -8.67 -7.57 10.90
C TRP A 59 -8.91 -8.75 11.83
N LYS A 60 -7.90 -9.62 11.98
CA LYS A 60 -7.95 -10.73 12.93
C LYS A 60 -6.56 -11.12 13.41
N SER A 61 -6.47 -11.73 14.60
CA SER A 61 -5.26 -12.41 15.04
C SER A 61 -5.07 -13.75 14.33
N GLY A 62 -3.83 -14.20 14.18
CA GLY A 62 -3.50 -15.48 13.56
C GLY A 62 -3.92 -16.66 14.43
N ASP A 63 -3.58 -16.57 15.69
CA ASP A 63 -3.74 -17.64 16.66
C ASP A 63 -4.64 -17.21 17.82
N PRO A 64 -5.21 -18.19 18.54
CA PRO A 64 -5.90 -17.95 19.80
C PRO A 64 -4.97 -17.25 20.82
N SER A 65 -5.48 -16.22 21.45
CA SER A 65 -4.72 -15.42 22.42
C SER A 65 -5.13 -15.75 23.85
N PHE A 66 -4.16 -15.96 24.72
CA PHE A 66 -4.39 -16.04 26.16
C PHE A 66 -4.73 -14.68 26.77
N ASN A 67 -4.36 -13.58 26.11
CA ASN A 67 -4.70 -12.23 26.53
C ASN A 67 -6.16 -11.93 26.22
N LYS A 68 -6.95 -11.78 27.26
CA LYS A 68 -8.39 -11.42 27.17
C LYS A 68 -8.65 -9.93 27.22
N GLN A 69 -7.62 -9.12 27.43
CA GLN A 69 -7.71 -7.66 27.51
C GLN A 69 -6.54 -7.04 26.78
N LEU A 70 -6.83 -6.16 25.84
CA LEU A 70 -5.86 -5.34 25.15
C LEU A 70 -6.31 -3.89 25.35
N ASP A 71 -5.39 -3.04 25.76
CA ASP A 71 -5.68 -1.63 26.05
C ASP A 71 -4.68 -0.65 25.42
N THR A 72 -3.62 -1.19 24.82
CA THR A 72 -2.55 -0.36 24.27
C THR A 72 -2.12 -0.88 22.90
N PHE A 73 -2.11 0.01 21.91
CA PHE A 73 -1.39 -0.19 20.65
C PHE A 73 0.10 0.05 20.93
N ILE A 74 0.96 -0.82 20.42
CA ILE A 74 2.41 -0.73 20.67
C ILE A 74 3.22 -0.56 19.39
N GLY A 75 2.58 -0.59 18.24
CA GLY A 75 3.23 -0.36 16.96
C GLY A 75 2.67 -1.22 15.84
N ALA A 76 3.27 -1.04 14.68
CA ALA A 76 2.95 -1.82 13.49
C ALA A 76 4.22 -2.22 12.75
N GLN A 77 4.16 -3.31 12.02
CA GLN A 77 5.20 -3.77 11.13
C GLN A 77 4.63 -3.94 9.72
N TRP A 78 5.38 -3.50 8.73
CA TRP A 78 5.15 -3.84 7.35
C TRP A 78 6.15 -4.90 6.90
N VAL A 79 5.63 -5.98 6.30
CA VAL A 79 6.44 -7.11 5.83
C VAL A 79 6.23 -7.30 4.35
N GLY A 80 7.24 -7.03 3.56
CA GLY A 80 7.16 -7.13 2.09
C GLY A 80 8.45 -6.66 1.40
N ILE A 81 8.38 -6.56 0.07
CA ILE A 81 9.46 -5.97 -0.76
C ILE A 81 8.94 -4.70 -1.44
N ASN A 82 7.98 -4.82 -2.35
CA ASN A 82 7.31 -3.68 -3.01
C ASN A 82 5.88 -3.51 -2.51
N VAL A 83 5.21 -4.63 -2.30
CA VAL A 83 3.92 -4.75 -1.63
C VAL A 83 4.05 -5.80 -0.54
N GLY A 84 3.27 -5.66 0.52
CA GLY A 84 3.36 -6.53 1.66
C GLY A 84 2.11 -6.45 2.51
N GLU A 85 2.21 -6.95 3.73
CA GLU A 85 1.15 -6.96 4.72
C GLU A 85 1.48 -6.01 5.87
N ILE A 86 0.44 -5.47 6.51
CA ILE A 86 0.55 -4.74 7.77
C ILE A 86 0.15 -5.66 8.91
N ILE A 87 1.00 -5.67 9.92
CA ILE A 87 0.80 -6.37 11.19
C ILE A 87 0.71 -5.31 12.28
N CYS A 88 -0.43 -5.23 12.95
CA CYS A 88 -0.68 -4.27 14.04
C CYS A 88 -0.52 -4.97 15.37
N ALA A 89 0.28 -4.43 16.27
CA ALA A 89 0.61 -5.06 17.55
C ALA A 89 -0.05 -4.32 18.73
N TYR A 90 -0.62 -5.11 19.64
CA TYR A 90 -1.33 -4.64 20.82
C TYR A 90 -0.93 -5.45 22.05
N GLN A 91 -1.02 -4.83 23.19
CA GLN A 91 -0.78 -5.50 24.47
C GLN A 91 -1.65 -4.92 25.59
N LYS A 92 -1.61 -5.54 26.76
CA LYS A 92 -2.09 -4.93 27.98
C LYS A 92 -1.05 -3.94 28.52
N SER A 93 -1.47 -2.78 29.00
CA SER A 93 -0.61 -1.71 29.50
C SER A 93 0.35 -2.16 30.62
N THR A 94 0.02 -3.24 31.32
CA THR A 94 0.93 -3.86 32.31
C THR A 94 2.22 -4.41 31.70
N GLY A 95 2.25 -4.64 30.37
CA GLY A 95 3.46 -5.05 29.64
C GLY A 95 4.00 -6.45 30.00
N LYS A 96 3.28 -7.25 30.79
CA LYS A 96 3.73 -8.56 31.28
C LYS A 96 3.39 -9.71 30.34
N ASP A 97 2.44 -9.49 29.44
CA ASP A 97 1.93 -10.50 28.54
C ASP A 97 2.53 -10.35 27.14
N PHE A 98 2.54 -11.42 26.36
CA PHE A 98 2.98 -11.36 24.97
C PHE A 98 2.05 -10.47 24.15
N PRO A 99 2.59 -9.66 23.20
CA PRO A 99 1.76 -8.90 22.30
C PRO A 99 0.83 -9.77 21.46
N VAL A 100 -0.36 -9.27 21.17
CA VAL A 100 -1.27 -9.84 20.19
C VAL A 100 -1.13 -9.06 18.89
N THR A 101 -0.95 -9.77 17.79
CA THR A 101 -0.85 -9.16 16.47
C THR A 101 -2.11 -9.41 15.66
N LEU A 102 -2.60 -8.35 15.02
CA LEU A 102 -3.71 -8.41 14.08
C LEU A 102 -3.20 -8.09 12.69
N TYR A 103 -3.69 -8.84 11.71
CA TYR A 103 -3.42 -8.62 10.30
C TYR A 103 -4.72 -8.75 9.49
N ARG A 104 -4.69 -8.29 8.26
CA ARG A 104 -5.75 -8.55 7.29
C ARG A 104 -5.13 -8.82 5.91
N ARG A 105 -5.83 -9.62 5.10
CA ARG A 105 -5.39 -9.96 3.75
C ARG A 105 -5.68 -8.81 2.79
N VAL A 106 -4.79 -7.82 2.76
CA VAL A 106 -4.80 -6.71 1.80
C VAL A 106 -3.37 -6.38 1.41
N LEU A 107 -3.18 -5.98 0.17
CA LEU A 107 -1.88 -5.56 -0.29
C LEU A 107 -1.63 -4.10 0.12
N VAL A 108 -0.52 -3.87 0.76
CA VAL A 108 -0.07 -2.56 1.25
C VAL A 108 1.27 -2.24 0.59
N THR A 109 1.36 -1.07 -0.01
CA THR A 109 2.66 -0.57 -0.48
C THR A 109 3.54 -0.22 0.71
N ALA A 110 4.86 -0.25 0.52
CA ALA A 110 5.81 0.13 1.56
C ALA A 110 5.42 1.49 2.16
N PRO A 111 5.13 1.57 3.48
CA PRO A 111 4.67 2.80 4.11
C PRO A 111 5.69 3.92 3.99
N ARG A 112 5.18 5.15 3.90
CA ARG A 112 6.01 6.36 3.87
C ARG A 112 5.42 7.40 4.81
N GLY A 113 6.29 8.12 5.48
CA GLY A 113 5.88 9.14 6.47
C GLY A 113 5.53 8.54 7.83
N GLY A 114 4.95 9.34 8.72
CA GLY A 114 4.71 8.91 10.09
C GLY A 114 6.01 8.55 10.82
N LYS A 115 5.94 7.54 11.68
CA LYS A 115 7.08 7.02 12.44
C LYS A 115 7.64 5.69 11.88
N TRP A 116 7.40 5.41 10.60
CA TRP A 116 7.96 4.23 9.96
C TRP A 116 9.48 4.35 9.80
N THR A 117 10.18 3.28 10.17
CA THR A 117 11.64 3.14 10.04
C THR A 117 11.95 1.82 9.35
N GLU A 118 12.89 1.85 8.43
CA GLU A 118 13.33 0.64 7.73
C GLU A 118 14.22 -0.22 8.65
N ASP A 119 13.97 -1.52 8.67
CA ASP A 119 14.80 -2.51 9.33
C ASP A 119 15.74 -3.20 8.34
N LYS A 120 16.77 -3.90 8.85
CA LYS A 120 17.84 -4.55 8.05
C LYS A 120 17.35 -5.62 7.06
N GLY A 121 16.10 -6.07 7.16
CA GLY A 121 15.49 -7.08 6.28
C GLY A 121 14.62 -6.52 5.17
N GLY A 122 14.56 -5.19 4.97
CA GLY A 122 13.62 -4.56 4.05
C GLY A 122 12.21 -4.43 4.62
N HIS A 123 11.98 -4.91 5.85
CA HIS A 123 10.77 -4.67 6.60
C HIS A 123 10.77 -3.26 7.17
N GLN A 124 9.59 -2.75 7.48
CA GLN A 124 9.48 -1.45 8.14
C GLN A 124 8.73 -1.59 9.46
N ASP A 125 9.25 -0.96 10.48
CA ASP A 125 8.64 -0.90 11.80
C ASP A 125 8.12 0.51 12.11
N CYS A 126 6.96 0.59 12.73
CA CYS A 126 6.43 1.81 13.31
C CYS A 126 6.24 1.61 14.81
N LYS A 127 7.15 2.14 15.62
CA LYS A 127 7.11 2.04 17.08
C LYS A 127 6.39 3.25 17.66
N SER A 128 5.13 3.08 18.01
CA SER A 128 4.31 4.12 18.61
C SER A 128 3.15 3.51 19.40
N ASN A 129 2.66 4.24 20.39
CA ASN A 129 1.41 3.91 21.09
C ASN A 129 0.18 4.61 20.49
N GLN A 130 0.36 5.35 19.38
CA GLN A 130 -0.71 6.03 18.67
C GLN A 130 -0.83 5.49 17.25
N VAL A 131 -1.99 4.98 16.89
CA VAL A 131 -2.22 4.41 15.55
C VAL A 131 -2.04 5.45 14.43
N ALA A 132 -2.31 6.73 14.72
CA ALA A 132 -2.14 7.83 13.78
C ALA A 132 -0.68 8.06 13.33
N ASP A 133 0.29 7.61 14.12
CA ASP A 133 1.71 7.71 13.81
C ASP A 133 2.17 6.68 12.77
N CYS A 134 1.35 5.66 12.51
CA CYS A 134 1.66 4.53 11.64
C CYS A 134 0.70 4.46 10.42
N PRO A 135 0.65 5.51 9.57
CA PRO A 135 -0.18 5.52 8.37
C PRO A 135 0.34 4.54 7.32
N PHE A 136 -0.56 3.92 6.54
CA PHE A 136 -0.19 3.10 5.40
C PHE A 136 -1.23 3.22 4.27
N LEU A 137 -0.84 2.89 3.05
CA LEU A 137 -1.68 2.96 1.87
C LEU A 137 -2.09 1.56 1.42
N VAL A 138 -3.39 1.32 1.38
CA VAL A 138 -3.96 0.10 0.82
C VAL A 138 -4.26 0.32 -0.66
N GLN A 139 -3.84 -0.60 -1.49
CA GLN A 139 -4.23 -0.60 -2.90
C GLN A 139 -5.65 -1.16 -3.02
N VAL A 140 -6.57 -0.32 -3.42
CA VAL A 140 -7.95 -0.71 -3.72
C VAL A 140 -8.05 -0.85 -5.24
N ARG A 141 -8.28 -2.07 -5.71
CA ARG A 141 -8.65 -2.26 -7.11
C ARG A 141 -10.08 -1.80 -7.29
N GLN A 142 -10.29 -0.87 -8.20
CA GLN A 142 -11.64 -0.53 -8.61
C GLN A 142 -12.20 -1.69 -9.44
N ALA A 143 -13.44 -2.06 -9.14
CA ALA A 143 -14.15 -3.00 -9.99
C ALA A 143 -14.23 -2.44 -11.42
N PRO A 144 -14.05 -3.27 -12.46
CA PRO A 144 -14.14 -2.83 -13.84
C PRO A 144 -15.50 -2.18 -14.09
N LYS A 145 -15.50 -1.03 -14.76
CA LYS A 145 -16.72 -0.25 -15.06
C LYS A 145 -17.63 -0.95 -16.08
N ASN A 146 -17.09 -1.93 -16.79
CA ASN A 146 -17.81 -2.66 -17.82
C ASN A 146 -17.95 -4.13 -17.41
N PRO A 147 -19.16 -4.73 -17.45
CA PRO A 147 -19.37 -6.13 -17.09
C PRO A 147 -18.55 -7.13 -17.93
N TYR A 148 -18.15 -6.76 -19.12
CA TYR A 148 -17.32 -7.62 -19.98
C TYR A 148 -15.85 -7.67 -19.53
N ASP A 149 -15.35 -6.60 -18.89
CA ASP A 149 -14.01 -6.57 -18.30
C ASP A 149 -13.96 -7.38 -17.00
N GLU A 150 -15.12 -7.67 -16.41
CA GLU A 150 -15.25 -8.49 -15.21
C GLU A 150 -14.83 -9.94 -15.46
N ILE A 151 -15.10 -10.47 -16.65
CA ILE A 151 -14.73 -11.84 -17.03
C ILE A 151 -13.21 -12.00 -17.07
N ASP A 152 -12.48 -11.04 -17.62
CA ASP A 152 -11.02 -11.08 -17.69
C ASP A 152 -10.41 -10.82 -16.31
N PHE A 153 -11.03 -9.97 -15.51
CA PHE A 153 -10.64 -9.76 -14.11
C PHE A 153 -10.68 -11.06 -13.28
N PHE A 154 -11.73 -11.88 -13.42
CA PHE A 154 -11.86 -13.15 -12.68
C PHE A 154 -10.97 -14.28 -13.25
N LYS A 155 -10.57 -14.21 -14.51
CA LYS A 155 -9.59 -15.15 -15.08
C LYS A 155 -8.21 -14.97 -14.46
N ASP A 156 -7.82 -13.72 -14.23
CA ASP A 156 -6.52 -13.37 -13.66
C ASP A 156 -6.49 -13.48 -12.12
N HIS A 157 -7.67 -13.56 -11.49
CA HIS A 157 -7.86 -13.62 -10.04
C HIS A 157 -8.89 -14.67 -9.66
N PRO A 158 -8.56 -15.98 -9.84
CA PRO A 158 -9.46 -17.05 -9.44
C PRO A 158 -9.78 -16.92 -7.96
N LEU A 159 -11.09 -17.04 -7.63
CA LEU A 159 -11.53 -17.07 -6.24
C LEU A 159 -10.90 -18.28 -5.58
N ASP A 160 -10.07 -18.05 -4.59
CA ASP A 160 -9.52 -19.11 -3.75
C ASP A 160 -10.67 -19.93 -3.16
N LYS A 161 -10.68 -21.23 -3.45
CA LYS A 161 -11.64 -22.20 -2.91
C LYS A 161 -11.25 -22.59 -1.49
#